data_09f092ea658f1608680dd5eee0ce5270
#
_entry.id   09f092ea658f1608680dd5eee0ce5270
#
_cell.length_a   1.000
_cell.length_b   1.000
_cell.length_c   1.000
_cell.angle_alpha   90.00
_cell.angle_beta   90.00
_cell.angle_gamma   90.00
#
_symmetry.space_group_name_H-M   'P 1'
#
loop_
_entity.id
_entity.type
_entity.pdbx_description
1 polymer ?
#
loop_
_entity_poly.entity_id
_entity_poly.type
_entity_poly.pdbx_seq_one_letter_code
_entity_poly.pdbx_strand_id
1 'polypeptide(L)'
;KILLVNYRDVNALTTTEIGAARFLHDGGWDASKRYFLVAANQSNKIAVVDTKVSKLAALVDVGQIPHPGRGANFVHPKYGPVWATSHLGDESVALIGTAPGHKKYGKHAWKVVETLKAQGGGSLF
;
A
#
# COMPACT_ATOMS: atom_id res chain seq x y z
N LYS A 1 -9.03 10.00 -6.03
CA LYS A 1 -9.52 8.75 -6.65
C LYS A 1 -8.41 8.03 -7.41
N ILE A 2 -8.62 6.75 -7.68
CA ILE A 2 -7.74 5.89 -8.46
C ILE A 2 -8.51 5.44 -9.70
N LEU A 3 -7.84 5.44 -10.85
CA LEU A 3 -8.38 4.88 -12.08
C LEU A 3 -7.65 3.57 -12.39
N LEU A 4 -8.41 2.48 -12.46
CA LEU A 4 -7.90 1.17 -12.85
C LEU A 4 -8.31 0.90 -14.29
N VAL A 5 -7.33 0.81 -15.19
CA VAL A 5 -7.56 0.60 -16.62
C VAL A 5 -7.27 -0.86 -16.99
N ASN A 6 -8.25 -1.55 -17.52
CA ASN A 6 -8.06 -2.87 -18.12
C ASN A 6 -7.72 -2.69 -19.61
N TYR A 7 -6.52 -3.11 -19.98
CA TYR A 7 -5.99 -2.97 -21.35
C TYR A 7 -5.79 -4.33 -22.07
N ARG A 8 -6.52 -5.37 -21.67
CA ARG A 8 -6.45 -6.67 -22.35
C ARG A 8 -6.81 -6.57 -23.83
N ASP A 9 -7.76 -5.69 -24.13
CA ASP A 9 -8.07 -5.28 -25.50
C ASP A 9 -7.84 -3.76 -25.60
N VAL A 10 -6.81 -3.36 -26.31
CA VAL A 10 -6.44 -1.94 -26.48
C VAL A 10 -7.46 -1.13 -27.27
N ASN A 11 -8.32 -1.80 -28.05
CA ASN A 11 -9.40 -1.17 -28.79
C ASN A 11 -10.71 -1.05 -28.00
N ALA A 12 -10.77 -1.69 -26.81
CA ALA A 12 -11.94 -1.71 -25.93
C ALA A 12 -11.50 -1.58 -24.46
N LEU A 13 -10.84 -0.48 -24.12
CA LEU A 13 -10.39 -0.19 -22.75
C LEU A 13 -11.58 -0.02 -21.82
N THR A 14 -11.51 -0.65 -20.65
CA THR A 14 -12.44 -0.41 -19.55
C THR A 14 -11.74 0.24 -18.39
N THR A 15 -12.35 1.30 -17.84
CA THR A 15 -11.80 2.04 -16.72
C THR A 15 -12.75 1.95 -15.54
N THR A 16 -12.21 1.53 -14.39
CA THR A 16 -12.94 1.54 -13.12
C THR A 16 -12.41 2.67 -12.26
N GLU A 17 -13.29 3.56 -11.81
CA GLU A 17 -12.96 4.61 -10.87
C GLU A 17 -13.17 4.12 -9.44
N ILE A 18 -12.14 4.25 -8.60
CA ILE A 18 -12.15 3.81 -7.22
C ILE A 18 -11.95 5.03 -6.32
N GLY A 19 -12.95 5.30 -5.48
CA GLY A 19 -12.84 6.30 -4.43
C GLY A 19 -11.86 5.84 -3.35
N ALA A 20 -11.02 6.77 -2.90
CA ALA A 20 -10.02 6.53 -1.85
C ALA A 20 -9.76 7.83 -1.06
N ALA A 21 -8.56 8.05 -0.56
CA ALA A 21 -8.18 9.27 0.11
C ALA A 21 -7.73 10.37 -0.86
N ARG A 22 -7.55 11.59 -0.37
CA ARG A 22 -7.01 12.72 -1.16
C ARG A 22 -5.49 12.65 -1.25
N PHE A 23 -4.96 13.29 -2.30
CA PHE A 23 -3.53 13.46 -2.53
C PHE A 23 -2.77 12.16 -2.72
N LEU A 24 -3.37 11.22 -3.45
CA LEU A 24 -2.71 10.00 -3.92
C LEU A 24 -1.66 10.37 -4.97
N HIS A 25 -0.42 9.86 -4.85
CA HIS A 25 0.62 10.24 -5.79
C HIS A 25 1.62 9.14 -6.15
N ASP A 26 1.98 8.23 -5.23
CA ASP A 26 2.91 7.14 -5.53
C ASP A 26 2.52 5.85 -4.78
N GLY A 27 3.01 4.72 -5.27
CA GLY A 27 2.69 3.43 -4.69
C GLY A 27 3.34 2.27 -5.42
N GLY A 28 3.05 1.08 -4.95
CA GLY A 28 3.59 -0.15 -5.51
C GLY A 28 2.73 -1.37 -5.22
N TRP A 29 3.10 -2.44 -5.90
CA TRP A 29 2.43 -3.73 -5.73
C TRP A 29 2.89 -4.44 -4.46
N ASP A 30 1.98 -5.18 -3.83
CA ASP A 30 2.36 -6.18 -2.85
C ASP A 30 3.07 -7.38 -3.52
N ALA A 31 3.63 -8.27 -2.72
CA ALA A 31 4.37 -9.42 -3.21
C ALA A 31 3.53 -10.36 -4.10
N SER A 32 2.22 -10.45 -3.87
CA SER A 32 1.29 -11.27 -4.69
C SER A 32 0.97 -10.65 -6.05
N LYS A 33 1.26 -9.35 -6.24
CA LYS A 33 0.88 -8.55 -7.41
C LYS A 33 -0.63 -8.44 -7.64
N ARG A 34 -1.42 -8.70 -6.60
CA ARG A 34 -2.87 -8.52 -6.62
C ARG A 34 -3.29 -7.17 -6.07
N TYR A 35 -2.61 -6.71 -5.03
CA TYR A 35 -2.94 -5.47 -4.33
C TYR A 35 -1.96 -4.37 -4.69
N PHE A 36 -2.49 -3.19 -4.98
CA PHE A 36 -1.70 -1.98 -5.19
C PHE A 36 -1.88 -1.06 -4.00
N LEU A 37 -0.77 -0.67 -3.36
CA LEU A 37 -0.76 0.20 -2.21
C LEU A 37 -0.28 1.58 -2.63
N VAL A 38 -1.09 2.61 -2.39
CA VAL A 38 -0.80 3.97 -2.84
C VAL A 38 -0.88 4.96 -1.68
N ALA A 39 0.11 5.82 -1.60
CA ALA A 39 0.21 6.82 -0.56
C ALA A 39 -0.71 8.01 -0.81
N ALA A 40 -1.53 8.32 0.19
CA ALA A 40 -2.26 9.57 0.31
C ALA A 40 -1.52 10.46 1.31
N ASN A 41 -0.46 11.13 0.84
CA ASN A 41 0.55 11.75 1.70
C ASN A 41 0.01 12.86 2.62
N GLN A 42 -0.97 13.64 2.17
CA GLN A 42 -1.57 14.68 3.00
C GLN A 42 -2.72 14.18 3.89
N SER A 43 -3.12 12.93 3.71
CA SER A 43 -4.12 12.26 4.54
C SER A 43 -3.50 11.27 5.54
N ASN A 44 -2.18 11.09 5.52
CA ASN A 44 -1.44 10.14 6.35
C ASN A 44 -2.00 8.72 6.26
N LYS A 45 -2.34 8.30 5.04
CA LYS A 45 -2.96 6.99 4.78
C LYS A 45 -2.31 6.30 3.59
N ILE A 46 -2.39 4.98 3.62
CA ILE A 46 -2.14 4.12 2.46
C ILE A 46 -3.48 3.55 2.01
N ALA A 47 -3.84 3.79 0.76
CA ALA A 47 -4.99 3.15 0.14
C ALA A 47 -4.56 1.83 -0.50
N VAL A 48 -5.29 0.76 -0.23
CA VAL A 48 -5.04 -0.57 -0.77
C VAL A 48 -6.14 -0.91 -1.76
N VAL A 49 -5.76 -1.17 -3.01
CA VAL A 49 -6.69 -1.54 -4.08
C VAL A 49 -6.53 -3.03 -4.40
N ASP A 50 -7.63 -3.76 -4.35
CA ASP A 50 -7.69 -5.12 -4.87
C ASP A 50 -7.96 -5.07 -6.39
N THR A 51 -6.94 -5.31 -7.18
CA THR A 51 -7.04 -5.21 -8.64
C THR A 51 -7.78 -6.38 -9.29
N LYS A 52 -7.96 -7.48 -8.56
CA LYS A 52 -8.72 -8.63 -9.05
C LYS A 52 -10.23 -8.34 -9.11
N VAL A 53 -10.74 -7.58 -8.16
CA VAL A 53 -12.16 -7.21 -8.06
C VAL A 53 -12.41 -5.72 -8.31
N SER A 54 -11.36 -4.96 -8.60
CA SER A 54 -11.42 -3.52 -8.91
C SER A 54 -12.09 -2.69 -7.82
N LYS A 55 -11.71 -2.95 -6.56
CA LYS A 55 -12.29 -2.26 -5.40
C LYS A 55 -11.22 -1.82 -4.40
N LEU A 56 -11.57 -0.80 -3.63
CA LEU A 56 -10.79 -0.45 -2.44
C LEU A 56 -10.90 -1.59 -1.41
N ALA A 57 -9.75 -2.14 -1.03
CA ALA A 57 -9.68 -3.20 -0.02
C ALA A 57 -9.53 -2.62 1.40
N ALA A 58 -8.74 -1.55 1.56
CA ALA A 58 -8.51 -0.94 2.86
C ALA A 58 -7.98 0.49 2.73
N LEU A 59 -8.15 1.27 3.81
CA LEU A 59 -7.41 2.49 4.09
C LEU A 59 -6.64 2.26 5.39
N VAL A 60 -5.34 2.38 5.34
CA VAL A 60 -4.45 2.11 6.47
C VAL A 60 -3.87 3.42 6.98
N ASP A 61 -4.08 3.72 8.26
CA ASP A 61 -3.47 4.88 8.89
C ASP A 61 -1.97 4.61 9.14
N VAL A 62 -1.15 5.57 8.77
CA VAL A 62 0.31 5.51 8.89
C VAL A 62 0.85 6.80 9.51
N GLY A 63 2.18 6.98 9.54
CA GLY A 63 2.82 8.20 10.02
C GLY A 63 2.62 9.40 9.09
N GLN A 64 3.30 10.50 9.42
CA GLN A 64 3.16 11.76 8.71
C GLN A 64 3.81 11.74 7.34
N ILE A 65 3.06 12.09 6.33
CA ILE A 65 3.48 12.24 4.93
C ILE A 65 4.13 10.95 4.41
N PRO A 66 3.33 9.86 4.24
CA PRO A 66 3.86 8.63 3.69
C PRO A 66 4.39 8.87 2.27
N HIS A 67 5.60 8.39 2.01
CA HIS A 67 6.27 8.57 0.72
C HIS A 67 7.05 7.29 0.35
N PRO A 68 6.35 6.24 -0.08
CA PRO A 68 6.94 4.93 -0.29
C PRO A 68 7.80 4.82 -1.56
N GLY A 69 7.61 5.72 -2.55
CA GLY A 69 8.00 5.37 -3.91
C GLY A 69 7.21 4.15 -4.35
N ARG A 70 7.89 3.02 -4.57
CA ARG A 70 7.25 1.73 -4.83
C ARG A 70 6.94 0.92 -3.56
N GLY A 71 7.45 1.35 -2.41
CA GLY A 71 7.49 0.55 -1.21
C GLY A 71 8.49 -0.60 -1.30
N ALA A 72 8.59 -1.38 -0.25
CA ALA A 72 9.45 -2.56 -0.21
C ALA A 72 8.67 -3.77 0.31
N ASN A 73 8.79 -4.89 -0.40
CA ASN A 73 8.18 -6.16 -0.02
C ASN A 73 9.22 -7.07 0.60
N PHE A 74 8.89 -7.66 1.75
CA PHE A 74 9.68 -8.73 2.34
C PHE A 74 8.81 -9.61 3.24
N VAL A 75 9.37 -10.72 3.72
CA VAL A 75 8.69 -11.62 4.64
C VAL A 75 9.24 -11.37 6.04
N HIS A 76 8.42 -10.78 6.88
CA HIS A 76 8.76 -10.54 8.28
C HIS A 76 8.68 -11.86 9.07
N PRO A 77 9.68 -12.20 9.94
CA PRO A 77 9.70 -13.48 10.66
C PRO A 77 8.45 -13.74 11.52
N LYS A 78 7.87 -12.68 12.08
CA LYS A 78 6.69 -12.77 12.95
C LYS A 78 5.37 -12.53 12.22
N TYR A 79 5.34 -11.58 11.26
CA TYR A 79 4.10 -11.09 10.66
C TYR A 79 3.86 -11.59 9.24
N GLY A 80 4.83 -12.31 8.65
CA GLY A 80 4.74 -12.82 7.28
C GLY A 80 4.93 -11.71 6.23
N PRO A 81 4.30 -11.83 5.06
CA PRO A 81 4.44 -10.85 4.00
C PRO A 81 4.02 -9.46 4.46
N VAL A 82 4.92 -8.50 4.28
CA VAL A 82 4.68 -7.08 4.57
C VAL A 82 5.11 -6.20 3.40
N TRP A 83 4.50 -5.02 3.33
CA TRP A 83 4.90 -3.94 2.45
C TRP A 83 5.25 -2.73 3.31
N ALA A 84 6.40 -2.11 3.05
CA ALA A 84 6.95 -1.05 3.87
C ALA A 84 6.85 0.30 3.18
N THR A 85 6.51 1.33 3.95
CA THR A 85 6.57 2.73 3.54
C THR A 85 7.37 3.56 4.51
N SER A 86 8.22 4.45 4.00
CA SER A 86 8.82 5.53 4.76
C SER A 86 7.91 6.76 4.79
N HIS A 87 8.34 7.80 5.48
CA HIS A 87 7.61 9.05 5.63
C HIS A 87 8.54 10.24 5.41
N LEU A 88 8.01 11.33 4.84
CA LEU A 88 8.75 12.61 4.76
C LEU A 88 8.61 13.42 6.04
N GLY A 89 7.50 13.27 6.75
CA GLY A 89 7.17 14.03 7.94
C GLY A 89 7.76 13.49 9.23
N ASP A 90 8.30 12.28 9.23
CA ASP A 90 8.97 11.67 10.39
C ASP A 90 9.96 10.59 9.96
N GLU A 91 10.70 10.05 10.93
CA GLU A 91 11.74 9.05 10.71
C GLU A 91 11.24 7.59 10.75
N SER A 92 9.92 7.40 10.84
CA SER A 92 9.35 6.06 10.94
C SER A 92 9.25 5.36 9.60
N VAL A 93 9.34 4.03 9.64
CA VAL A 93 9.01 3.13 8.53
C VAL A 93 7.88 2.23 9.01
N ALA A 94 6.73 2.31 8.36
CA ALA A 94 5.57 1.49 8.69
C ALA A 94 5.57 0.19 7.87
N LEU A 95 5.40 -0.94 8.56
CA LEU A 95 5.26 -2.25 7.94
C LEU A 95 3.78 -2.64 7.96
N ILE A 96 3.23 -2.89 6.78
CA ILE A 96 1.81 -3.24 6.59
C ILE A 96 1.72 -4.69 6.15
N GLY A 97 0.93 -5.50 6.87
CA GLY A 97 0.66 -6.89 6.50
C GLY A 97 -0.13 -6.98 5.20
N THR A 98 0.23 -7.91 4.31
CA THR A 98 -0.32 -8.00 2.94
C THR A 98 -0.83 -9.38 2.53
N ALA A 99 -1.10 -10.26 3.49
CA ALA A 99 -1.52 -11.63 3.19
C ALA A 99 -2.92 -11.97 3.75
N PRO A 100 -4.01 -11.33 3.26
CA PRO A 100 -5.35 -11.50 3.84
C PRO A 100 -5.90 -12.93 3.78
N GLY A 101 -5.51 -13.71 2.79
CA GLY A 101 -5.95 -15.10 2.64
C GLY A 101 -5.06 -16.13 3.34
N HIS A 102 -4.03 -15.73 4.03
CA HIS A 102 -3.08 -16.66 4.65
C HIS A 102 -3.57 -17.12 6.02
N LYS A 103 -3.60 -18.45 6.27
CA LYS A 103 -4.07 -19.02 7.55
C LYS A 103 -3.42 -18.39 8.79
N LYS A 104 -2.09 -18.26 8.75
CA LYS A 104 -1.29 -17.77 9.90
C LYS A 104 -1.24 -16.25 9.97
N TYR A 105 -1.13 -15.57 8.82
CA TYR A 105 -0.82 -14.13 8.74
C TYR A 105 -2.00 -13.26 8.33
N GLY A 106 -3.13 -13.84 7.94
CA GLY A 106 -4.31 -13.10 7.48
C GLY A 106 -4.85 -12.09 8.50
N LYS A 107 -4.70 -12.38 9.79
CA LYS A 107 -5.08 -11.48 10.89
C LYS A 107 -4.28 -10.16 10.93
N HIS A 108 -3.13 -10.12 10.26
CA HIS A 108 -2.26 -8.94 10.16
C HIS A 108 -2.51 -8.10 8.91
N ALA A 109 -3.37 -8.58 7.99
CA ALA A 109 -3.62 -7.90 6.73
C ALA A 109 -4.18 -6.50 6.93
N TRP A 110 -3.62 -5.58 6.17
CA TRP A 110 -4.04 -4.17 6.10
C TRP A 110 -3.96 -3.43 7.44
N LYS A 111 -2.99 -3.83 8.26
CA LYS A 111 -2.66 -3.18 9.53
C LYS A 111 -1.17 -2.84 9.54
N VAL A 112 -0.84 -1.74 10.19
CA VAL A 112 0.55 -1.47 10.57
C VAL A 112 0.90 -2.45 11.68
N VAL A 113 1.73 -3.44 11.35
CA VAL A 113 2.11 -4.50 12.29
C VAL A 113 3.34 -4.16 13.09
N GLU A 114 4.17 -3.28 12.57
CA GLU A 114 5.38 -2.77 13.23
C GLU A 114 5.76 -1.43 12.66
N THR A 115 6.31 -0.56 13.49
CA THR A 115 6.89 0.72 13.10
C THR A 115 8.36 0.71 13.48
N LEU A 116 9.23 0.86 12.49
CA LEU A 116 10.67 0.92 12.68
C LEU A 116 11.12 2.37 12.73
N LYS A 117 12.17 2.63 13.51
CA LYS A 117 12.84 3.93 13.53
C LYS A 117 13.98 3.90 12.52
N ALA A 118 13.93 4.79 11.54
CA ALA A 118 15.02 5.00 10.58
C ALA A 118 15.96 6.12 11.06
N GLN A 119 16.93 6.47 10.22
CA GLN A 119 17.92 7.52 10.53
C GLN A 119 17.51 8.91 10.01
N GLY A 120 16.26 9.10 9.67
CA GLY A 120 15.68 10.33 9.15
C GLY A 120 14.48 10.07 8.26
N GLY A 121 13.72 11.11 7.94
CA GLY A 121 12.61 11.04 6.99
C GLY A 121 13.13 10.91 5.55
N GLY A 122 12.37 10.26 4.70
CA GLY A 122 12.71 10.14 3.29
C GLY A 122 11.94 9.08 2.54
N SER A 123 12.17 9.02 1.25
CA SER A 123 11.53 8.07 0.34
C SER A 123 12.19 6.70 0.40
N LEU A 124 11.39 5.65 0.37
CA LEU A 124 11.85 4.26 0.35
C LEU A 124 11.86 3.75 -1.10
N PHE A 125 12.99 3.80 -1.74
CA PHE A 125 13.20 3.27 -3.09
C PHE A 125 13.94 1.94 -3.11
#